data_007bce6dfcb0603ba470260273ac89a3
#
_entry.id   007bce6dfcb0603ba470260273ac89a3
#
_cell.length_a   1.000
_cell.length_b   1.000
_cell.length_c   1.000
_cell.angle_alpha   90.00
_cell.angle_beta   90.00
_cell.angle_gamma   90.00
#
_symmetry.space_group_name_H-M   'P 1'
#
loop_
_entity.id
_entity.type
_entity.pdbx_description
1 polymer ?
#
loop_
_entity_poly.entity_id
_entity_poly.type
_entity_poly.pdbx_seq_one_letter_code
_entity_poly.pdbx_strand_id
1 'polypeptide(L)'
;MKVQFDVLKTYIRLAMVLLVGFSTLCASGQDQELSKAAIPKPAKRLIGDYSYSSRTQTPPYTSEQIPYAKLTHIIHFCLGFYSDGSLYIAGGPNGLLEPALIRKAHKNDVKVQIGVCGPFNDFDDNPDGMATLIANVATFVNEHGYDGVDIDWEYPTMAETDNFYSLMAGLRAALPSPTYLISADVPPWGNGGNGYAIPQVDQLVDFFNIMMYECATYGEPDGQLNAEIFWDWNNPDPWECQPGGAANEAVDIFLQEGVAPSQLNMGTPFYGYLYSYVSELFGDCPPADLTKDGACKGISAHNYGTFFKQRINKWGWHTYYDPIALVPYMLRVDGEPGFITYDDEVSTYTRVWYSDWQWNLGGVFMWSIDADYDGETQDLLDQAYLASLPPAN
;
A
#
# COMPACT_ATOMS: atom_id res chain seq x y z
N MET A 1 -9.26 23.84 -14.13
CA MET A 1 -8.51 23.64 -12.90
C MET A 1 -9.12 24.39 -11.69
N LYS A 2 -9.13 25.74 -11.64
CA LYS A 2 -9.66 26.48 -10.48
C LYS A 2 -11.13 26.12 -10.09
N VAL A 3 -12.01 25.87 -11.05
CA VAL A 3 -13.42 25.50 -10.83
C VAL A 3 -13.55 24.09 -10.24
N GLN A 4 -12.67 23.15 -10.59
CA GLN A 4 -12.66 21.79 -10.01
C GLN A 4 -12.21 21.77 -8.55
N PHE A 5 -11.24 22.61 -8.17
CA PHE A 5 -10.78 22.74 -6.79
C PHE A 5 -11.83 23.33 -5.86
N ASP A 6 -12.62 24.28 -6.33
CA ASP A 6 -13.67 24.89 -5.49
C ASP A 6 -14.86 23.94 -5.28
N VAL A 7 -15.16 23.08 -6.25
CA VAL A 7 -16.16 22.01 -6.11
C VAL A 7 -15.67 20.96 -5.10
N LEU A 8 -14.41 20.53 -5.18
CA LEU A 8 -13.83 19.57 -4.25
C LEU A 8 -13.83 20.07 -2.79
N LYS A 9 -13.40 21.31 -2.55
CA LYS A 9 -13.45 21.93 -1.21
C LYS A 9 -14.88 21.99 -0.64
N THR A 10 -15.87 22.14 -1.51
CA THR A 10 -17.28 22.17 -1.12
C THR A 10 -17.78 20.77 -0.76
N TYR A 11 -17.40 19.73 -1.48
CA TYR A 11 -17.79 18.35 -1.19
C TYR A 11 -17.08 17.80 0.04
N ILE A 12 -15.79 18.07 0.24
CA ILE A 12 -15.06 17.70 1.47
C ILE A 12 -15.67 18.37 2.70
N ARG A 13 -16.07 19.63 2.61
CA ARG A 13 -16.79 20.32 3.70
C ARG A 13 -18.19 19.76 3.96
N LEU A 14 -18.91 19.33 2.91
CA LEU A 14 -20.22 18.67 3.08
C LEU A 14 -20.10 17.28 3.70
N ALA A 15 -19.07 16.49 3.31
CA ALA A 15 -18.79 15.18 3.90
C ALA A 15 -18.44 15.30 5.39
N MET A 16 -17.63 16.28 5.78
CA MET A 16 -17.34 16.55 7.20
C MET A 16 -18.58 16.99 8.01
N VAL A 17 -19.49 17.73 7.42
CA VAL A 17 -20.73 18.16 8.08
C VAL A 17 -21.70 16.99 8.28
N LEU A 18 -21.71 16.01 7.38
CA LEU A 18 -22.53 14.81 7.51
C LEU A 18 -22.00 13.84 8.60
N LEU A 19 -20.67 13.76 8.79
CA LEU A 19 -20.04 12.95 9.84
C LEU A 19 -20.31 13.50 11.25
N VAL A 20 -20.44 14.80 11.42
CA VAL A 20 -20.76 15.45 12.71
C VAL A 20 -22.27 15.34 13.05
N GLY A 21 -23.14 15.11 12.05
CA GLY A 21 -24.59 15.02 12.23
C GLY A 21 -25.10 13.68 12.79
N PHE A 22 -24.31 12.62 12.79
CA PHE A 22 -24.73 11.29 13.23
C PHE A 22 -24.57 11.01 14.74
N SER A 23 -23.94 11.89 15.49
CA SER A 23 -23.66 11.67 16.91
C SER A 23 -24.72 12.20 17.89
N THR A 24 -25.87 12.72 17.43
CA THR A 24 -26.87 13.36 18.32
C THR A 24 -28.32 12.84 18.20
N LEU A 25 -28.54 11.60 17.78
CA LEU A 25 -29.85 10.98 17.77
C LEU A 25 -29.84 9.62 18.49
N CYS A 26 -29.65 9.66 19.81
CA CYS A 26 -29.93 8.54 20.69
C CYS A 26 -30.75 9.04 21.87
N ALA A 27 -32.08 9.00 21.76
CA ALA A 27 -33.00 8.82 22.93
C ALA A 27 -34.44 8.69 22.46
N SER A 28 -34.92 7.48 22.20
CA SER A 28 -36.26 7.03 22.55
C SER A 28 -36.32 5.51 22.35
N GLY A 29 -36.56 4.79 23.45
CA GLY A 29 -36.57 3.33 23.44
C GLY A 29 -37.74 2.76 22.65
N GLN A 30 -37.43 1.86 21.80
CA GLN A 30 -38.21 0.69 21.39
C GLN A 30 -37.22 -0.37 20.97
N ASP A 31 -37.17 -1.50 21.68
CA ASP A 31 -36.47 -2.70 21.30
C ASP A 31 -37.05 -3.26 19.98
N GLN A 32 -36.65 -2.72 18.84
CA GLN A 32 -36.68 -3.42 17.58
C GLN A 32 -35.34 -4.14 17.49
N GLU A 33 -35.36 -5.47 17.40
CA GLU A 33 -34.26 -6.25 16.88
C GLU A 33 -33.83 -5.60 15.55
N LEU A 34 -32.82 -4.74 15.59
CA LEU A 34 -32.12 -4.31 14.40
C LEU A 34 -31.53 -5.56 13.79
N SER A 35 -32.17 -6.09 12.75
CA SER A 35 -31.55 -7.06 11.87
C SER A 35 -30.15 -6.51 11.58
N LYS A 36 -29.09 -7.26 11.89
CA LYS A 36 -27.72 -6.85 11.54
C LYS A 36 -27.70 -6.64 10.03
N ALA A 37 -27.87 -5.38 9.62
CA ALA A 37 -27.68 -5.02 8.23
C ALA A 37 -26.28 -5.53 7.82
N ALA A 38 -26.20 -6.31 6.74
CA ALA A 38 -24.93 -6.80 6.28
C ALA A 38 -24.02 -5.60 5.99
N ILE A 39 -22.81 -5.64 6.49
CA ILE A 39 -21.79 -4.64 6.17
C ILE A 39 -21.62 -4.67 4.65
N PRO A 40 -21.84 -3.55 3.93
CA PRO A 40 -21.70 -3.54 2.47
C PRO A 40 -20.27 -3.84 2.07
N LYS A 41 -20.09 -4.59 0.98
CA LYS A 41 -18.75 -4.87 0.43
C LYS A 41 -18.26 -3.70 -0.39
N PRO A 42 -16.92 -3.47 -0.45
CA PRO A 42 -16.33 -2.53 -1.39
C PRO A 42 -16.76 -2.82 -2.83
N ALA A 43 -16.97 -1.78 -3.63
CA ALA A 43 -17.34 -1.91 -5.04
C ALA A 43 -16.16 -2.34 -5.92
N LYS A 44 -14.95 -2.03 -5.48
CA LYS A 44 -13.66 -2.33 -6.13
C LYS A 44 -12.80 -3.19 -5.21
N ARG A 45 -11.62 -3.62 -5.66
CA ARG A 45 -10.67 -4.29 -4.79
C ARG A 45 -10.23 -3.35 -3.67
N LEU A 46 -10.31 -3.82 -2.45
CA LEU A 46 -9.70 -3.23 -1.28
C LEU A 46 -8.79 -4.30 -0.68
N ILE A 47 -7.50 -4.19 -0.95
CA ILE A 47 -6.48 -5.21 -0.68
C ILE A 47 -5.68 -4.77 0.54
N GLY A 48 -5.56 -5.64 1.53
CA GLY A 48 -4.74 -5.39 2.70
C GLY A 48 -3.51 -6.31 2.71
N ASP A 49 -2.32 -5.73 2.70
CA ASP A 49 -1.13 -6.50 2.96
C ASP A 49 -1.02 -6.79 4.44
N TYR A 50 -0.78 -8.06 4.75
CA TYR A 50 -0.66 -8.56 6.11
C TYR A 50 0.65 -9.31 6.28
N SER A 51 1.60 -8.70 6.99
CA SER A 51 2.87 -9.35 7.30
C SER A 51 2.72 -10.34 8.46
N TYR A 52 3.28 -11.55 8.29
CA TYR A 52 3.34 -12.52 9.39
C TYR A 52 4.14 -12.00 10.60
N SER A 53 5.06 -11.08 10.40
CA SER A 53 5.87 -10.47 11.46
C SER A 53 5.06 -9.58 12.40
N SER A 54 3.93 -9.05 11.95
CA SER A 54 3.05 -8.18 12.74
C SER A 54 2.51 -8.86 14.01
N ARG A 55 2.51 -10.19 14.05
CA ARG A 55 2.13 -10.95 15.23
C ARG A 55 3.08 -10.78 16.43
N THR A 56 4.29 -10.30 16.18
CA THR A 56 5.31 -10.02 17.22
C THR A 56 5.52 -8.54 17.49
N GLN A 57 4.85 -7.66 16.77
CA GLN A 57 4.91 -6.21 17.02
C GLN A 57 4.19 -5.83 18.32
N THR A 58 4.25 -4.56 18.69
CA THR A 58 3.55 -4.03 19.89
C THR A 58 2.71 -2.83 19.49
N PRO A 59 1.37 -2.92 19.60
CA PRO A 59 0.56 -4.09 19.96
C PRO A 59 0.62 -5.19 18.89
N PRO A 60 0.42 -6.48 19.23
CA PRO A 60 0.44 -7.56 18.24
C PRO A 60 -0.79 -7.48 17.33
N TYR A 61 -0.56 -7.70 16.03
CA TYR A 61 -1.62 -7.77 15.03
C TYR A 61 -1.64 -9.18 14.43
N THR A 62 -2.75 -9.86 14.53
CA THR A 62 -2.93 -11.26 14.10
C THR A 62 -4.17 -11.38 13.23
N SER A 63 -4.43 -12.54 12.68
CA SER A 63 -5.68 -12.81 11.94
C SER A 63 -6.96 -12.58 12.78
N GLU A 64 -6.85 -12.37 14.11
CA GLU A 64 -8.01 -12.02 14.95
C GLU A 64 -8.40 -10.54 14.84
N GLN A 65 -7.44 -9.65 14.57
CA GLN A 65 -7.64 -8.21 14.46
C GLN A 65 -8.09 -7.77 13.06
N ILE A 66 -7.88 -8.61 12.04
CA ILE A 66 -8.21 -8.26 10.64
C ILE A 66 -9.73 -8.05 10.48
N PRO A 67 -10.17 -6.88 10.01
CA PRO A 67 -11.59 -6.59 9.79
C PRO A 67 -12.05 -7.11 8.40
N TYR A 68 -12.10 -8.42 8.23
CA TYR A 68 -12.39 -9.10 6.96
C TYR A 68 -13.62 -8.56 6.21
N ALA A 69 -14.64 -8.08 6.93
CA ALA A 69 -15.84 -7.54 6.31
C ALA A 69 -15.58 -6.27 5.48
N LYS A 70 -14.47 -5.58 5.73
CA LYS A 70 -14.07 -4.36 5.03
C LYS A 70 -13.16 -4.64 3.82
N LEU A 71 -12.57 -5.82 3.74
CA LEU A 71 -11.60 -6.19 2.70
C LEU A 71 -12.24 -7.04 1.61
N THR A 72 -11.63 -7.04 0.42
CA THR A 72 -11.93 -7.98 -0.66
C THR A 72 -10.81 -9.00 -0.85
N HIS A 73 -9.56 -8.58 -0.61
CA HIS A 73 -8.36 -9.39 -0.77
C HIS A 73 -7.41 -9.14 0.40
N ILE A 74 -6.57 -10.13 0.67
CA ILE A 74 -5.42 -10.03 1.56
C ILE A 74 -4.22 -10.61 0.82
N ILE A 75 -3.09 -9.91 0.85
CA ILE A 75 -1.80 -10.45 0.49
C ILE A 75 -1.07 -10.81 1.79
N HIS A 76 -0.80 -12.10 1.99
CA HIS A 76 -0.10 -12.61 3.16
C HIS A 76 1.41 -12.58 2.91
N PHE A 77 2.11 -11.67 3.53
CA PHE A 77 3.49 -11.29 3.20
C PHE A 77 4.49 -11.88 4.19
N CYS A 78 5.60 -12.52 3.79
CA CYS A 78 5.87 -13.04 2.46
C CYS A 78 6.56 -14.42 2.56
N LEU A 79 6.37 -15.23 1.55
CA LEU A 79 7.05 -16.50 1.34
C LEU A 79 8.40 -16.24 0.68
N GLY A 80 9.48 -16.57 1.39
CA GLY A 80 10.85 -16.47 0.88
C GLY A 80 11.27 -17.70 0.08
N PHE A 81 12.42 -17.60 -0.57
CA PHE A 81 13.03 -18.73 -1.31
C PHE A 81 14.56 -18.59 -1.36
N TYR A 82 15.21 -19.65 -1.80
CA TYR A 82 16.66 -19.71 -2.07
C TYR A 82 16.92 -19.75 -3.56
N SER A 83 18.17 -19.52 -3.96
CA SER A 83 18.60 -19.50 -5.37
C SER A 83 18.41 -20.82 -6.12
N ASP A 84 18.21 -21.94 -5.42
CA ASP A 84 17.85 -23.23 -6.03
C ASP A 84 16.35 -23.41 -6.24
N GLY A 85 15.53 -22.40 -5.89
CA GLY A 85 14.07 -22.42 -5.99
C GLY A 85 13.37 -23.13 -4.83
N SER A 86 14.09 -23.63 -3.82
CA SER A 86 13.49 -24.17 -2.61
C SER A 86 12.92 -23.05 -1.74
N LEU A 87 11.77 -23.31 -1.09
CA LEU A 87 11.07 -22.29 -0.31
C LEU A 87 11.68 -22.10 1.06
N TYR A 88 11.77 -20.86 1.50
CA TYR A 88 12.05 -20.49 2.88
C TYR A 88 10.74 -20.14 3.58
N ILE A 89 10.29 -21.00 4.46
CA ILE A 89 9.07 -20.79 5.26
C ILE A 89 9.50 -20.42 6.68
N ALA A 90 9.27 -19.16 7.06
CA ALA A 90 9.53 -18.74 8.43
C ALA A 90 8.73 -19.62 9.41
N GLY A 91 9.44 -20.30 10.29
CA GLY A 91 8.88 -21.31 11.19
C GLY A 91 8.43 -20.80 12.56
N GLY A 92 7.86 -21.70 13.36
CA GLY A 92 7.46 -21.45 14.75
C GLY A 92 6.04 -20.90 14.90
N PRO A 93 5.62 -20.57 16.15
CA PRO A 93 4.25 -20.15 16.46
C PRO A 93 3.82 -18.85 15.76
N ASN A 94 4.78 -17.99 15.43
CA ASN A 94 4.60 -16.73 14.74
C ASN A 94 5.25 -16.76 13.34
N GLY A 95 5.44 -17.94 12.77
CA GLY A 95 5.95 -18.11 11.42
C GLY A 95 4.89 -17.86 10.35
N LEU A 96 5.27 -17.96 9.08
CA LEU A 96 4.39 -17.63 7.94
C LEU A 96 3.06 -18.40 7.95
N LEU A 97 3.05 -19.68 8.32
CA LEU A 97 1.85 -20.51 8.22
C LEU A 97 0.78 -20.12 9.25
N GLU A 98 -0.34 -19.58 8.79
CA GLU A 98 -1.48 -19.20 9.61
C GLU A 98 -2.82 -19.72 9.00
N PRO A 99 -3.16 -21.01 9.15
CA PRO A 99 -4.39 -21.55 8.58
C PRO A 99 -5.68 -20.88 9.08
N ALA A 100 -5.64 -20.16 10.20
CA ALA A 100 -6.75 -19.39 10.71
C ALA A 100 -7.06 -18.18 9.80
N LEU A 101 -6.04 -17.53 9.25
CA LEU A 101 -6.16 -16.42 8.29
C LEU A 101 -7.03 -16.85 7.09
N ILE A 102 -6.63 -17.92 6.41
CA ILE A 102 -7.32 -18.43 5.21
C ILE A 102 -8.80 -18.76 5.52
N ARG A 103 -9.03 -19.52 6.59
CA ARG A 103 -10.41 -19.91 6.96
C ARG A 103 -11.30 -18.71 7.28
N LYS A 104 -10.76 -17.68 7.98
CA LYS A 104 -11.53 -16.49 8.34
C LYS A 104 -11.78 -15.61 7.12
N ALA A 105 -10.79 -15.45 6.27
CA ALA A 105 -10.92 -14.69 5.03
C ALA A 105 -12.02 -15.33 4.14
N HIS A 106 -11.93 -16.63 3.86
CA HIS A 106 -12.93 -17.33 3.04
C HIS A 106 -14.34 -17.31 3.64
N LYS A 107 -14.46 -17.38 4.97
CA LYS A 107 -15.77 -17.25 5.65
C LYS A 107 -16.42 -15.87 5.40
N ASN A 108 -15.62 -14.85 5.07
CA ASN A 108 -16.05 -13.49 4.81
C ASN A 108 -15.98 -13.12 3.32
N ASP A 109 -15.86 -14.09 2.41
CA ASP A 109 -15.70 -13.87 0.96
C ASP A 109 -14.50 -12.96 0.61
N VAL A 110 -13.40 -13.12 1.34
CA VAL A 110 -12.13 -12.42 1.12
C VAL A 110 -11.14 -13.40 0.50
N LYS A 111 -10.51 -13.02 -0.59
CA LYS A 111 -9.45 -13.77 -1.25
C LYS A 111 -8.13 -13.60 -0.51
N VAL A 112 -7.29 -14.64 -0.49
CA VAL A 112 -5.96 -14.56 0.12
C VAL A 112 -4.92 -15.04 -0.88
N GLN A 113 -4.01 -14.16 -1.26
CA GLN A 113 -2.83 -14.50 -2.03
C GLN A 113 -1.62 -14.62 -1.08
N ILE A 114 -0.65 -15.45 -1.44
CA ILE A 114 0.66 -15.44 -0.77
C ILE A 114 1.58 -14.49 -1.52
N GLY A 115 2.15 -13.51 -0.84
CA GLY A 115 3.24 -12.68 -1.37
C GLY A 115 4.53 -13.48 -1.42
N VAL A 116 5.24 -13.43 -2.52
CA VAL A 116 6.56 -14.06 -2.72
C VAL A 116 7.59 -12.97 -2.88
N CYS A 117 8.57 -12.94 -1.98
CA CYS A 117 9.66 -11.98 -1.98
C CYS A 117 11.01 -12.68 -1.78
N GLY A 118 12.07 -12.11 -2.34
CA GLY A 118 13.40 -12.70 -2.16
C GLY A 118 14.38 -12.39 -3.28
N PRO A 119 15.49 -13.13 -3.36
CA PRO A 119 16.58 -12.81 -4.26
C PRO A 119 16.31 -13.32 -5.69
N PHE A 120 15.31 -12.78 -6.36
CA PHE A 120 14.95 -13.18 -7.74
C PHE A 120 16.11 -13.02 -8.74
N ASN A 121 16.99 -12.05 -8.51
CA ASN A 121 18.17 -11.81 -9.34
C ASN A 121 19.17 -12.99 -9.34
N ASP A 122 19.08 -13.90 -8.36
CA ASP A 122 19.89 -15.13 -8.32
C ASP A 122 19.52 -16.11 -9.44
N PHE A 123 18.45 -15.86 -10.19
CA PHE A 123 18.02 -16.71 -11.30
C PHE A 123 18.57 -16.30 -12.67
N ASP A 124 19.39 -15.27 -12.78
CA ASP A 124 19.91 -14.77 -14.05
C ASP A 124 20.58 -15.85 -14.91
N ASP A 125 21.36 -16.71 -14.29
CA ASP A 125 22.02 -17.84 -14.93
C ASP A 125 21.47 -19.20 -14.43
N ASN A 126 20.30 -19.23 -13.79
CA ASN A 126 19.74 -20.43 -13.15
C ASN A 126 18.26 -20.70 -13.52
N PRO A 127 17.96 -21.05 -14.77
CA PRO A 127 16.59 -21.34 -15.19
C PRO A 127 15.97 -22.58 -14.49
N ASP A 128 16.79 -23.55 -14.07
CA ASP A 128 16.33 -24.72 -13.34
C ASP A 128 15.84 -24.34 -11.92
N GLY A 129 16.53 -23.39 -11.27
CA GLY A 129 16.10 -22.83 -9.98
C GLY A 129 14.77 -22.07 -10.10
N MET A 130 14.60 -21.27 -11.15
CA MET A 130 13.33 -20.58 -11.42
C MET A 130 12.19 -21.57 -11.69
N ALA A 131 12.42 -22.61 -12.50
CA ALA A 131 11.42 -23.63 -12.74
C ALA A 131 11.04 -24.37 -11.45
N THR A 132 12.01 -24.61 -10.58
CA THR A 132 11.81 -25.21 -9.25
C THR A 132 10.99 -24.28 -8.35
N LEU A 133 11.29 -22.98 -8.34
CA LEU A 133 10.49 -21.99 -7.59
C LEU A 133 9.04 -21.98 -8.04
N ILE A 134 8.78 -21.90 -9.33
CA ILE A 134 7.42 -21.92 -9.91
C ILE A 134 6.65 -23.16 -9.44
N ALA A 135 7.25 -24.34 -9.53
CA ALA A 135 6.61 -25.58 -9.11
C ALA A 135 6.32 -25.61 -7.60
N ASN A 136 7.27 -25.14 -6.80
CA ASN A 136 7.15 -25.10 -5.34
C ASN A 136 6.10 -24.09 -4.88
N VAL A 137 6.06 -22.88 -5.47
CA VAL A 137 5.04 -21.87 -5.18
C VAL A 137 3.64 -22.39 -5.54
N ALA A 138 3.48 -22.98 -6.72
CA ALA A 138 2.19 -23.56 -7.12
C ALA A 138 1.73 -24.68 -6.17
N THR A 139 2.66 -25.54 -5.74
CA THR A 139 2.38 -26.57 -4.73
C THR A 139 1.97 -25.96 -3.41
N PHE A 140 2.71 -24.94 -2.93
CA PHE A 140 2.42 -24.24 -1.68
C PHE A 140 1.03 -23.59 -1.69
N VAL A 141 0.68 -22.89 -2.76
CA VAL A 141 -0.66 -22.28 -2.95
C VAL A 141 -1.75 -23.32 -2.80
N ASN A 142 -1.61 -24.46 -3.50
CA ASN A 142 -2.60 -25.54 -3.46
C ASN A 142 -2.71 -26.21 -2.09
N GLU A 143 -1.58 -26.56 -1.47
CA GLU A 143 -1.56 -27.30 -0.20
C GLU A 143 -2.07 -26.49 0.98
N HIS A 144 -1.85 -25.16 0.95
CA HIS A 144 -2.26 -24.27 2.05
C HIS A 144 -3.57 -23.54 1.79
N GLY A 145 -4.18 -23.68 0.60
CA GLY A 145 -5.50 -23.16 0.27
C GLY A 145 -5.52 -21.66 0.00
N TYR A 146 -4.42 -21.09 -0.49
CA TYR A 146 -4.38 -19.73 -1.00
C TYR A 146 -5.17 -19.61 -2.31
N ASP A 147 -5.73 -18.44 -2.58
CA ASP A 147 -6.43 -18.13 -3.82
C ASP A 147 -5.49 -17.72 -4.96
N GLY A 148 -4.20 -17.65 -4.71
CA GLY A 148 -3.21 -17.25 -5.71
C GLY A 148 -1.90 -16.77 -5.11
N VAL A 149 -1.13 -16.08 -5.94
CA VAL A 149 0.19 -15.56 -5.61
C VAL A 149 0.31 -14.09 -6.00
N ASP A 150 1.05 -13.34 -5.22
CA ASP A 150 1.52 -12.00 -5.52
C ASP A 150 3.04 -11.99 -5.60
N ILE A 151 3.62 -11.33 -6.62
CA ILE A 151 5.06 -11.30 -6.84
C ILE A 151 5.61 -9.92 -6.52
N ASP A 152 6.45 -9.90 -5.49
CA ASP A 152 7.17 -8.72 -5.07
C ASP A 152 8.68 -8.88 -5.39
N TRP A 153 9.05 -8.50 -6.63
CA TRP A 153 10.43 -8.49 -7.11
C TRP A 153 10.92 -7.04 -7.21
N GLU A 154 11.71 -6.61 -6.25
CA GLU A 154 12.22 -5.23 -6.18
C GLU A 154 13.72 -5.18 -6.48
N TYR A 155 14.18 -4.87 -7.67
CA TYR A 155 13.42 -4.66 -8.91
C TYR A 155 14.14 -5.42 -10.02
N PRO A 156 13.43 -6.05 -10.98
CA PRO A 156 14.11 -6.67 -12.12
C PRO A 156 14.77 -5.60 -12.97
N THR A 157 16.02 -5.81 -13.32
CA THR A 157 16.76 -4.96 -14.26
C THR A 157 16.31 -5.23 -15.69
N MET A 158 16.68 -4.35 -16.64
CA MET A 158 16.38 -4.58 -18.05
C MET A 158 17.00 -5.88 -18.61
N ALA A 159 18.09 -6.38 -17.99
CA ALA A 159 18.68 -7.66 -18.38
C ALA A 159 17.82 -8.86 -17.92
N GLU A 160 16.99 -8.66 -16.90
CA GLU A 160 16.14 -9.70 -16.30
C GLU A 160 14.71 -9.70 -16.86
N THR A 161 14.41 -8.90 -17.89
CA THR A 161 13.09 -8.81 -18.54
C THR A 161 12.54 -10.19 -18.94
N ASP A 162 13.35 -11.03 -19.56
CA ASP A 162 12.96 -12.37 -19.98
C ASP A 162 12.73 -13.30 -18.77
N ASN A 163 13.45 -13.08 -17.67
CA ASN A 163 13.30 -13.84 -16.44
C ASN A 163 11.98 -13.48 -15.75
N PHE A 164 11.65 -12.19 -15.65
CA PHE A 164 10.37 -11.76 -15.09
C PHE A 164 9.20 -12.28 -15.91
N TYR A 165 9.26 -12.15 -17.24
CA TYR A 165 8.23 -12.73 -18.12
C TYR A 165 8.09 -14.25 -17.94
N SER A 166 9.22 -14.97 -17.88
CA SER A 166 9.23 -16.42 -17.73
C SER A 166 8.64 -16.87 -16.39
N LEU A 167 8.93 -16.13 -15.30
CA LEU A 167 8.34 -16.37 -14.00
C LEU A 167 6.81 -16.23 -14.05
N MET A 168 6.32 -15.10 -14.59
CA MET A 168 4.87 -14.83 -14.66
C MET A 168 4.15 -15.83 -15.57
N ALA A 169 4.72 -16.17 -16.72
CA ALA A 169 4.16 -17.17 -17.64
C ALA A 169 4.14 -18.57 -17.02
N GLY A 170 5.20 -18.96 -16.33
CA GLY A 170 5.30 -20.24 -15.65
C GLY A 170 4.30 -20.36 -14.50
N LEU A 171 4.15 -19.31 -13.68
CA LEU A 171 3.15 -19.25 -12.61
C LEU A 171 1.73 -19.32 -13.18
N ARG A 172 1.42 -18.59 -14.26
CA ARG A 172 0.10 -18.63 -14.89
C ARG A 172 -0.23 -20.00 -15.49
N ALA A 173 0.77 -20.69 -16.02
CA ALA A 173 0.60 -22.06 -16.52
C ALA A 173 0.31 -23.06 -15.36
N ALA A 174 0.97 -22.88 -14.22
CA ALA A 174 0.80 -23.75 -13.04
C ALA A 174 -0.45 -23.40 -12.22
N LEU A 175 -0.87 -22.13 -12.22
CA LEU A 175 -2.00 -21.58 -11.49
C LEU A 175 -2.99 -20.91 -12.46
N PRO A 176 -3.83 -21.68 -13.17
CA PRO A 176 -4.67 -21.15 -14.25
C PRO A 176 -5.81 -20.26 -13.74
N SER A 177 -6.08 -19.15 -14.48
CA SER A 177 -7.28 -18.34 -14.31
C SER A 177 -8.53 -19.09 -14.79
N PRO A 178 -9.71 -18.87 -14.21
CA PRO A 178 -10.02 -17.94 -13.12
C PRO A 178 -9.89 -18.56 -11.71
N THR A 179 -9.33 -19.77 -11.61
CA THR A 179 -9.22 -20.48 -10.33
C THR A 179 -8.27 -19.79 -9.38
N TYR A 180 -7.13 -19.31 -9.91
CA TYR A 180 -6.10 -18.66 -9.12
C TYR A 180 -5.83 -17.26 -9.63
N LEU A 181 -5.58 -16.34 -8.69
CA LEU A 181 -5.14 -14.98 -8.94
C LEU A 181 -3.62 -14.91 -9.02
N ILE A 182 -3.12 -14.11 -9.93
CA ILE A 182 -1.72 -13.70 -9.98
C ILE A 182 -1.68 -12.19 -10.03
N SER A 183 -0.92 -11.58 -9.13
CA SER A 183 -0.63 -10.15 -9.12
C SER A 183 0.88 -9.90 -9.02
N ALA A 184 1.27 -8.67 -9.24
CA ALA A 184 2.63 -8.23 -9.03
C ALA A 184 2.65 -6.83 -8.42
N ASP A 185 3.53 -6.65 -7.43
CA ASP A 185 3.91 -5.35 -6.93
C ASP A 185 4.88 -4.71 -7.91
N VAL A 186 4.60 -3.48 -8.31
CA VAL A 186 5.36 -2.78 -9.36
C VAL A 186 5.65 -1.34 -8.95
N PRO A 187 6.80 -0.80 -9.36
CA PRO A 187 7.15 0.58 -9.03
C PRO A 187 6.27 1.58 -9.78
N PRO A 188 6.16 2.82 -9.30
CA PRO A 188 5.32 3.84 -9.92
C PRO A 188 5.76 4.30 -11.31
N TRP A 189 7.01 4.02 -11.69
CA TRP A 189 7.57 4.38 -13.01
C TRP A 189 7.36 3.34 -14.12
N GLY A 190 6.54 2.32 -13.90
CA GLY A 190 6.22 1.31 -14.92
C GLY A 190 7.45 0.62 -15.50
N ASN A 191 7.54 0.53 -16.84
CA ASN A 191 8.71 -0.02 -17.54
C ASN A 191 9.93 0.94 -17.60
N GLY A 192 9.87 2.10 -16.97
CA GLY A 192 10.92 3.11 -17.06
C GLY A 192 12.27 2.67 -16.49
N GLY A 193 13.10 2.01 -17.31
CA GLY A 193 14.45 1.60 -16.93
C GLY A 193 14.58 0.30 -16.13
N ASN A 194 13.51 -0.49 -16.03
CA ASN A 194 13.46 -1.78 -15.35
C ASN A 194 12.98 -2.91 -16.27
N GLY A 195 12.94 -4.13 -15.75
CA GLY A 195 12.65 -5.38 -16.48
C GLY A 195 11.23 -5.93 -16.34
N TYR A 196 10.25 -5.19 -15.88
CA TYR A 196 8.90 -5.71 -15.64
C TYR A 196 8.12 -6.13 -16.89
N ALA A 197 8.49 -5.64 -18.06
CA ALA A 197 7.81 -6.00 -19.31
C ALA A 197 6.28 -5.85 -19.25
N ILE A 198 5.79 -4.78 -18.62
CA ILE A 198 4.37 -4.59 -18.30
C ILE A 198 3.43 -4.92 -19.46
N PRO A 199 3.63 -4.41 -20.71
CA PRO A 199 2.73 -4.72 -21.81
C PRO A 199 2.72 -6.20 -22.25
N GLN A 200 3.74 -6.97 -21.88
CA GLN A 200 3.84 -8.39 -22.21
C GLN A 200 3.23 -9.27 -21.13
N VAL A 201 3.28 -8.83 -19.87
CA VAL A 201 2.79 -9.61 -18.72
C VAL A 201 1.37 -9.24 -18.28
N ASP A 202 0.77 -8.16 -18.80
CA ASP A 202 -0.58 -7.74 -18.46
C ASP A 202 -1.63 -8.83 -18.66
N GLN A 203 -1.44 -9.72 -19.66
CA GLN A 203 -2.32 -10.85 -19.93
C GLN A 203 -2.06 -12.06 -19.02
N LEU A 204 -0.94 -12.07 -18.30
CA LEU A 204 -0.54 -13.15 -17.39
C LEU A 204 -0.96 -12.88 -15.95
N VAL A 205 -1.19 -11.62 -15.60
CA VAL A 205 -1.63 -11.19 -14.27
C VAL A 205 -3.10 -10.82 -14.26
N ASP A 206 -3.73 -10.90 -13.09
CA ASP A 206 -5.09 -10.43 -12.89
C ASP A 206 -5.09 -8.93 -12.56
N PHE A 207 -4.03 -8.45 -11.87
CA PHE A 207 -3.86 -7.03 -11.55
C PHE A 207 -2.41 -6.72 -11.13
N PHE A 208 -2.07 -5.43 -11.19
CA PHE A 208 -0.84 -4.86 -10.66
C PHE A 208 -1.16 -4.00 -9.44
N ASN A 209 -0.31 -4.07 -8.43
CA ASN A 209 -0.28 -3.21 -7.27
C ASN A 209 0.83 -2.17 -7.47
N ILE A 210 0.48 -0.93 -7.75
CA ILE A 210 1.47 0.11 -8.02
C ILE A 210 1.91 0.72 -6.69
N MET A 211 3.18 0.55 -6.33
CA MET A 211 3.78 1.06 -5.08
C MET A 211 4.00 2.58 -5.16
N MET A 212 2.93 3.36 -5.01
CA MET A 212 2.92 4.82 -5.09
C MET A 212 3.28 5.46 -3.76
N TYR A 213 4.43 5.10 -3.21
CA TYR A 213 4.99 5.56 -1.94
C TYR A 213 6.51 5.38 -1.94
N GLU A 214 7.17 5.77 -0.85
CA GLU A 214 8.62 5.77 -0.69
C GLU A 214 9.35 6.83 -1.52
N CYS A 215 8.69 7.96 -1.77
CA CYS A 215 9.38 9.16 -2.24
C CYS A 215 10.28 9.73 -1.15
N ALA A 216 9.85 9.64 0.11
CA ALA A 216 10.70 9.89 1.26
C ALA A 216 11.39 8.59 1.67
N THR A 217 12.69 8.47 1.47
CA THR A 217 13.44 7.26 1.80
C THR A 217 14.70 7.55 2.63
N TYR A 218 15.43 6.50 3.01
CA TYR A 218 16.68 6.62 3.76
C TYR A 218 17.84 7.23 2.94
N GLY A 219 17.68 7.36 1.63
CA GLY A 219 18.71 7.90 0.73
C GLY A 219 18.66 9.41 0.54
N GLU A 220 17.58 10.06 0.97
CA GLU A 220 17.29 11.45 0.63
C GLU A 220 18.08 12.46 1.47
N PRO A 221 18.55 13.57 0.86
CA PRO A 221 19.26 14.64 1.56
C PRO A 221 18.34 15.64 2.24
N ASP A 222 17.05 15.64 1.93
CA ASP A 222 16.05 16.62 2.34
C ASP A 222 14.71 15.96 2.74
N GLY A 223 13.76 16.76 3.20
CA GLY A 223 12.47 16.33 3.71
C GLY A 223 11.41 16.21 2.63
N GLN A 224 11.23 15.03 2.07
CA GLN A 224 10.27 14.75 1.01
C GLN A 224 8.92 14.24 1.53
N LEU A 225 7.84 14.42 0.75
CA LEU A 225 6.56 13.77 1.00
C LEU A 225 6.64 12.29 0.62
N ASN A 226 6.11 11.40 1.45
CA ASN A 226 6.22 9.96 1.25
C ASN A 226 5.42 9.43 0.06
N ALA A 227 4.21 9.98 -0.14
CA ALA A 227 3.26 9.42 -1.11
C ALA A 227 2.29 10.51 -1.60
N GLU A 228 2.71 11.33 -2.52
CA GLU A 228 1.88 12.39 -3.10
C GLU A 228 0.72 11.80 -3.92
N ILE A 229 -0.48 12.39 -3.79
CA ILE A 229 -1.60 12.04 -4.69
C ILE A 229 -1.44 12.79 -6.01
N PHE A 230 -1.05 14.06 -5.95
CA PHE A 230 -0.72 14.88 -7.10
C PHE A 230 0.67 15.47 -6.91
N TRP A 231 1.44 15.50 -7.98
CA TRP A 231 2.76 16.10 -7.99
C TRP A 231 2.74 17.55 -7.51
N ASP A 232 3.55 17.88 -6.48
CA ASP A 232 3.74 19.25 -6.04
C ASP A 232 4.87 19.92 -6.82
N TRP A 233 4.51 20.79 -7.76
CA TRP A 233 5.47 21.57 -8.56
C TRP A 233 6.29 22.59 -7.77
N ASN A 234 6.03 22.77 -6.45
CA ASN A 234 6.88 23.57 -5.58
C ASN A 234 8.04 22.76 -5.01
N ASN A 235 8.06 21.44 -5.20
CA ASN A 235 9.20 20.61 -4.84
C ASN A 235 10.42 21.11 -5.64
N PRO A 236 11.51 21.55 -4.97
CA PRO A 236 12.70 22.08 -5.64
C PRO A 236 13.50 21.01 -6.39
N ASP A 237 13.35 19.74 -5.99
CA ASP A 237 13.94 18.60 -6.70
C ASP A 237 12.89 17.78 -7.46
N PRO A 238 12.66 18.12 -8.74
CA PRO A 238 11.67 17.41 -9.54
C PRO A 238 12.09 15.97 -9.94
N TRP A 239 13.29 15.55 -9.54
CA TRP A 239 13.83 14.22 -9.89
C TRP A 239 13.67 13.21 -8.74
N GLU A 240 13.48 13.69 -7.53
CA GLU A 240 13.09 12.84 -6.43
C GLU A 240 11.66 12.37 -6.67
N CYS A 241 11.40 11.10 -6.55
CA CYS A 241 10.13 10.52 -6.92
C CYS A 241 9.75 10.55 -8.43
N GLN A 242 10.67 10.88 -9.34
CA GLN A 242 10.42 10.90 -10.79
C GLN A 242 11.10 9.73 -11.51
N PRO A 243 10.51 9.26 -12.62
CA PRO A 243 9.19 9.57 -13.16
C PRO A 243 8.09 8.77 -12.45
N GLY A 244 6.93 9.38 -12.19
CA GLY A 244 5.77 8.68 -11.65
C GLY A 244 5.65 8.69 -10.13
N GLY A 245 6.38 9.54 -9.41
CA GLY A 245 6.39 9.60 -7.97
C GLY A 245 5.04 9.94 -7.34
N ALA A 246 4.29 10.85 -7.93
CA ALA A 246 2.93 11.11 -7.51
C ALA A 246 1.95 10.10 -8.14
N ALA A 247 0.88 9.77 -7.42
CA ALA A 247 -0.07 8.76 -7.85
C ALA A 247 -0.72 9.07 -9.21
N ASN A 248 -0.98 10.34 -9.50
CA ASN A 248 -1.54 10.75 -10.79
C ASN A 248 -0.59 10.44 -11.97
N GLU A 249 0.71 10.63 -11.80
CA GLU A 249 1.70 10.37 -12.84
C GLU A 249 1.92 8.88 -13.04
N ALA A 250 2.01 8.12 -11.94
CA ALA A 250 2.13 6.67 -11.99
C ALA A 250 0.97 6.03 -12.76
N VAL A 251 -0.28 6.40 -12.44
CA VAL A 251 -1.45 5.89 -13.17
C VAL A 251 -1.36 6.20 -14.67
N ASP A 252 -1.00 7.44 -15.02
CA ASP A 252 -0.88 7.85 -16.43
C ASP A 252 0.18 7.05 -17.18
N ILE A 253 1.30 6.67 -16.54
CA ILE A 253 2.34 5.81 -17.12
C ILE A 253 1.77 4.44 -17.49
N PHE A 254 1.13 3.74 -16.56
CA PHE A 254 0.57 2.41 -16.82
C PHE A 254 -0.55 2.43 -17.85
N LEU A 255 -1.40 3.48 -17.87
CA LEU A 255 -2.41 3.65 -18.91
C LEU A 255 -1.80 3.86 -20.29
N GLN A 256 -0.68 4.60 -20.39
CA GLN A 256 0.06 4.78 -21.64
C GLN A 256 0.75 3.49 -22.09
N GLU A 257 1.15 2.62 -21.19
CA GLU A 257 1.67 1.29 -21.48
C GLU A 257 0.57 0.31 -21.95
N GLY A 258 -0.69 0.72 -21.90
CA GLY A 258 -1.84 -0.03 -22.42
C GLY A 258 -2.55 -0.91 -21.40
N VAL A 259 -2.18 -0.86 -20.13
CA VAL A 259 -2.82 -1.63 -19.07
C VAL A 259 -4.25 -1.11 -18.82
N ALA A 260 -5.20 -2.01 -18.72
CA ALA A 260 -6.58 -1.62 -18.45
C ALA A 260 -6.72 -1.04 -17.02
N PRO A 261 -7.45 0.08 -16.82
CA PRO A 261 -7.65 0.66 -15.49
C PRO A 261 -8.14 -0.36 -14.45
N SER A 262 -8.98 -1.31 -14.86
CA SER A 262 -9.50 -2.37 -13.98
C SER A 262 -8.44 -3.35 -13.48
N GLN A 263 -7.25 -3.39 -14.08
CA GLN A 263 -6.12 -4.20 -13.64
C GLN A 263 -5.16 -3.45 -12.72
N LEU A 264 -5.35 -2.16 -12.47
CA LEU A 264 -4.47 -1.35 -11.65
C LEU A 264 -5.05 -1.16 -10.24
N ASN A 265 -4.23 -1.30 -9.22
CA ASN A 265 -4.53 -0.92 -7.85
C ASN A 265 -3.55 0.17 -7.40
N MET A 266 -4.10 1.22 -6.79
CA MET A 266 -3.33 2.33 -6.27
C MET A 266 -2.74 1.99 -4.89
N GLY A 267 -1.43 2.11 -4.74
CA GLY A 267 -0.74 1.93 -3.46
C GLY A 267 -1.08 3.01 -2.44
N THR A 268 -1.26 2.60 -1.21
CA THR A 268 -1.62 3.46 -0.08
C THR A 268 -0.79 3.06 1.12
N PRO A 269 0.16 3.90 1.59
CA PRO A 269 0.98 3.56 2.73
C PRO A 269 0.25 3.84 4.04
N PHE A 270 0.37 2.91 4.99
CA PHE A 270 -0.05 3.10 6.38
C PHE A 270 1.15 3.35 7.30
N TYR A 271 2.24 3.78 6.71
CA TYR A 271 3.50 4.17 7.36
C TYR A 271 4.01 5.48 6.75
N GLY A 272 5.08 6.01 7.31
CA GLY A 272 5.75 7.21 6.82
C GLY A 272 7.11 7.38 7.46
N TYR A 273 7.69 8.55 7.32
CA TYR A 273 9.06 8.80 7.75
C TYR A 273 9.17 10.00 8.70
N LEU A 274 10.06 9.87 9.67
CA LEU A 274 10.56 10.95 10.50
C LEU A 274 11.97 11.32 10.04
N TYR A 275 12.18 12.60 9.77
CA TYR A 275 13.47 13.24 9.53
C TYR A 275 13.84 14.07 10.76
N SER A 276 14.79 13.61 11.54
CA SER A 276 15.13 14.22 12.83
C SER A 276 15.81 15.59 12.71
N TYR A 277 16.39 15.92 11.57
CA TYR A 277 17.21 17.11 11.38
C TYR A 277 16.66 18.11 10.35
N VAL A 278 15.53 17.81 9.73
CA VAL A 278 14.84 18.69 8.78
C VAL A 278 13.81 19.53 9.53
N SER A 279 13.67 20.82 9.16
CA SER A 279 12.80 21.77 9.88
C SER A 279 11.68 22.36 9.02
N GLU A 280 11.63 22.01 7.74
CA GLU A 280 10.60 22.49 6.80
C GLU A 280 10.35 21.46 5.69
N LEU A 281 9.21 21.54 5.06
CA LEU A 281 8.88 20.73 3.88
C LEU A 281 9.86 21.08 2.75
N PHE A 282 10.40 20.09 2.09
CA PHE A 282 11.46 20.20 1.08
C PHE A 282 12.74 20.92 1.59
N GLY A 283 12.96 20.89 2.89
CA GLY A 283 14.10 21.50 3.52
C GLY A 283 15.31 20.58 3.56
N ASP A 284 16.48 21.13 3.27
CA ASP A 284 17.74 20.40 3.32
C ASP A 284 18.09 19.92 4.74
N CYS A 285 18.68 18.74 4.80
CA CYS A 285 19.38 18.29 5.99
C CYS A 285 20.66 19.11 6.21
N PRO A 286 20.94 19.58 7.44
CA PRO A 286 22.17 20.34 7.69
C PRO A 286 23.41 19.53 7.25
N PRO A 287 24.45 20.16 6.65
CA PRO A 287 25.63 19.44 6.17
C PRO A 287 26.37 18.59 7.23
N ALA A 288 26.27 18.96 8.51
CA ALA A 288 26.82 18.19 9.63
C ALA A 288 26.07 16.86 9.87
N ASP A 289 24.83 16.78 9.41
CA ASP A 289 23.90 15.67 9.61
C ASP A 289 23.70 14.82 8.36
N LEU A 290 24.47 15.09 7.30
CA LEU A 290 24.56 14.21 6.14
C LEU A 290 25.49 13.02 6.40
N THR A 291 25.18 11.89 5.78
CA THR A 291 26.06 10.73 5.66
C THR A 291 27.21 11.03 4.69
N LYS A 292 28.17 10.11 4.55
CA LYS A 292 29.25 10.24 3.55
C LYS A 292 28.73 10.24 2.11
N ASP A 293 27.60 9.59 1.89
CA ASP A 293 26.97 9.43 0.58
C ASP A 293 25.93 10.53 0.29
N GLY A 294 25.79 11.52 1.20
CA GLY A 294 24.93 12.67 1.04
C GLY A 294 23.51 12.53 1.60
N ALA A 295 23.10 11.35 2.04
CA ALA A 295 21.79 11.14 2.63
C ALA A 295 21.67 11.78 4.03
N CYS A 296 20.48 12.20 4.43
CA CYS A 296 20.20 12.71 5.76
C CYS A 296 20.33 11.61 6.82
N LYS A 297 21.03 11.89 7.91
CA LYS A 297 21.02 11.04 9.10
C LYS A 297 19.69 11.18 9.84
N GLY A 298 19.36 10.15 10.66
CA GLY A 298 18.20 10.21 11.54
C GLY A 298 16.87 10.14 10.83
N ILE A 299 16.83 9.57 9.61
CA ILE A 299 15.60 9.16 8.95
C ILE A 299 15.17 7.82 9.54
N SER A 300 13.88 7.67 9.84
CA SER A 300 13.31 6.42 10.35
C SER A 300 11.88 6.24 9.90
N ALA A 301 11.57 5.03 9.40
CA ALA A 301 10.21 4.63 9.06
C ALA A 301 9.42 4.27 10.32
N HIS A 302 8.15 4.63 10.36
CA HIS A 302 7.25 4.36 11.47
C HIS A 302 5.83 4.09 11.01
N ASN A 303 5.13 3.28 11.78
CA ASN A 303 3.73 2.93 11.56
C ASN A 303 2.79 4.07 11.97
N TYR A 304 1.68 4.24 11.23
CA TYR A 304 0.69 5.26 11.53
C TYR A 304 0.09 5.09 12.94
N GLY A 305 -0.50 3.94 13.23
CA GLY A 305 -1.26 3.71 14.46
C GLY A 305 -0.44 3.90 15.73
N THR A 306 0.79 3.41 15.76
CA THR A 306 1.63 3.42 16.96
C THR A 306 2.56 4.62 17.07
N PHE A 307 2.78 5.37 15.98
CA PHE A 307 3.73 6.48 16.00
C PHE A 307 3.10 7.82 15.59
N PHE A 308 2.58 7.94 14.38
CA PHE A 308 2.12 9.26 13.86
C PHE A 308 0.83 9.72 14.51
N LYS A 309 -0.18 8.86 14.62
CA LYS A 309 -1.46 9.13 15.26
C LYS A 309 -1.32 9.73 16.67
N GLN A 310 -0.32 9.28 17.40
CA GLN A 310 -0.06 9.77 18.76
C GLN A 310 0.57 11.17 18.78
N ARG A 311 1.18 11.61 17.67
CA ARG A 311 1.91 12.89 17.56
C ARG A 311 1.09 14.02 16.94
N ILE A 312 -0.01 13.72 16.29
CA ILE A 312 -0.86 14.72 15.64
C ILE A 312 -1.21 15.85 16.61
N ASN A 313 -0.63 17.04 16.35
CA ASN A 313 -0.76 18.24 17.16
C ASN A 313 -0.43 18.06 18.67
N LYS A 314 0.54 17.20 18.98
CA LYS A 314 1.01 16.91 20.35
C LYS A 314 2.53 16.95 20.45
N TRP A 315 3.05 17.16 21.67
CA TRP A 315 4.48 17.07 22.01
C TRP A 315 5.41 17.92 21.12
N GLY A 316 4.99 19.12 20.80
CA GLY A 316 5.75 20.04 19.95
C GLY A 316 5.58 19.81 18.46
N TRP A 317 4.80 18.84 18.04
CA TRP A 317 4.46 18.61 16.64
C TRP A 317 3.20 19.39 16.26
N HIS A 318 3.22 19.98 15.05
CA HIS A 318 2.06 20.65 14.45
C HIS A 318 1.83 20.08 13.05
N THR A 319 0.57 19.72 12.77
CA THR A 319 0.17 19.16 11.48
C THR A 319 -0.14 20.27 10.49
N TYR A 320 0.41 20.13 9.31
CA TYR A 320 0.14 20.92 8.13
C TYR A 320 -0.44 19.99 7.06
N TYR A 321 -0.97 20.55 6.00
CA TYR A 321 -1.52 19.81 4.88
C TYR A 321 -1.05 20.47 3.59
N ASP A 322 -0.42 19.69 2.71
CA ASP A 322 -0.04 20.20 1.40
C ASP A 322 -1.27 20.28 0.50
N PRO A 323 -1.61 21.48 -0.01
CA PRO A 323 -2.83 21.66 -0.79
C PRO A 323 -2.73 21.18 -2.25
N ILE A 324 -1.53 20.82 -2.71
CA ILE A 324 -1.24 20.34 -4.07
C ILE A 324 -1.12 18.83 -4.03
N ALA A 325 -0.21 18.31 -3.23
CA ALA A 325 0.00 16.89 -3.06
C ALA A 325 -1.18 16.17 -2.36
N LEU A 326 -2.02 16.92 -1.65
CA LEU A 326 -3.18 16.44 -0.89
C LEU A 326 -2.83 15.43 0.20
N VAL A 327 -1.70 15.62 0.86
CA VAL A 327 -1.22 14.79 1.97
C VAL A 327 -0.77 15.65 3.15
N PRO A 328 -0.84 15.12 4.38
CA PRO A 328 -0.38 15.80 5.58
C PRO A 328 1.13 15.66 5.78
N TYR A 329 1.68 16.60 6.54
CA TYR A 329 3.00 16.50 7.13
C TYR A 329 3.02 17.18 8.51
N MET A 330 4.01 16.89 9.34
CA MET A 330 4.17 17.55 10.63
C MET A 330 5.56 18.19 10.74
N LEU A 331 5.60 19.35 11.36
CA LEU A 331 6.84 20.03 11.75
C LEU A 331 6.88 20.23 13.26
N ARG A 332 8.08 20.28 13.82
CA ARG A 332 8.28 20.73 15.19
C ARG A 332 8.14 22.25 15.27
N VAL A 333 7.43 22.71 16.31
CA VAL A 333 7.18 24.13 16.58
C VAL A 333 7.73 24.58 17.94
N ASP A 334 8.47 23.72 18.61
CA ASP A 334 9.09 23.96 19.92
C ASP A 334 10.55 24.42 19.85
N GLY A 335 11.07 24.64 18.65
CA GLY A 335 12.42 25.12 18.39
C GLY A 335 13.45 24.02 18.08
N GLU A 336 13.07 22.76 18.18
CA GLU A 336 13.89 21.62 17.75
C GLU A 336 13.59 21.29 16.28
N PRO A 337 14.55 20.77 15.51
CA PRO A 337 14.26 20.27 14.16
C PRO A 337 13.41 19.01 14.20
N GLY A 338 12.66 18.78 13.16
CA GLY A 338 11.88 17.56 12.97
C GLY A 338 10.80 17.74 11.91
N PHE A 339 10.82 16.86 10.92
CA PHE A 339 9.83 16.76 9.85
C PHE A 339 9.28 15.33 9.81
N ILE A 340 7.99 15.20 9.66
CA ILE A 340 7.30 13.91 9.48
C ILE A 340 6.46 14.00 8.23
N THR A 341 6.57 12.99 7.36
CA THR A 341 5.71 12.76 6.21
C THR A 341 4.93 11.46 6.42
N TYR A 342 3.62 11.48 6.17
CA TYR A 342 2.72 10.36 6.41
C TYR A 342 1.40 10.55 5.67
N ASP A 343 0.55 9.52 5.64
CA ASP A 343 -0.87 9.64 5.26
C ASP A 343 -1.76 9.65 6.51
N ASP A 344 -2.84 10.42 6.48
CA ASP A 344 -3.89 10.46 7.49
C ASP A 344 -5.23 9.98 6.94
N GLU A 345 -6.27 10.11 7.73
CA GLU A 345 -7.63 9.70 7.38
C GLU A 345 -8.15 10.46 6.14
N VAL A 346 -7.76 11.73 5.99
CA VAL A 346 -8.21 12.59 4.88
C VAL A 346 -7.49 12.23 3.59
N SER A 347 -6.17 12.08 3.63
CA SER A 347 -5.39 11.70 2.44
C SER A 347 -5.71 10.28 1.99
N THR A 348 -5.87 9.33 2.93
CA THR A 348 -6.28 7.95 2.63
C THR A 348 -7.65 7.91 1.96
N TYR A 349 -8.66 8.59 2.53
CA TYR A 349 -9.98 8.68 1.90
C TYR A 349 -9.88 9.29 0.49
N THR A 350 -9.13 10.38 0.35
CA THR A 350 -8.97 11.11 -0.91
C THR A 350 -8.33 10.22 -1.97
N ARG A 351 -7.28 9.49 -1.63
CA ARG A 351 -6.56 8.56 -2.52
C ARG A 351 -7.50 7.46 -3.06
N VAL A 352 -8.24 6.80 -2.17
CA VAL A 352 -9.20 5.75 -2.56
C VAL A 352 -10.32 6.31 -3.42
N TRP A 353 -10.87 7.48 -3.05
CA TRP A 353 -11.92 8.14 -3.83
C TRP A 353 -11.45 8.53 -5.23
N TYR A 354 -10.20 9.07 -5.37
CA TYR A 354 -9.62 9.40 -6.67
C TYR A 354 -9.38 8.17 -7.53
N SER A 355 -8.95 7.06 -6.95
CA SER A 355 -8.70 5.82 -7.68
C SER A 355 -9.95 5.35 -8.45
N ASP A 356 -11.12 5.49 -7.85
CA ASP A 356 -12.40 5.15 -8.50
C ASP A 356 -12.94 6.30 -9.36
N TRP A 357 -13.08 7.50 -8.80
CA TRP A 357 -13.75 8.62 -9.45
C TRP A 357 -13.00 9.17 -10.68
N GLN A 358 -11.68 9.35 -10.57
CA GLN A 358 -10.87 9.97 -11.63
C GLN A 358 -10.44 8.97 -12.69
N TRP A 359 -9.98 7.79 -12.28
CA TRP A 359 -9.33 6.83 -13.16
C TRP A 359 -10.12 5.53 -13.34
N ASN A 360 -11.14 5.29 -12.54
CA ASN A 360 -11.92 4.05 -12.54
C ASN A 360 -11.02 2.81 -12.42
N LEU A 361 -10.02 2.85 -11.53
CA LEU A 361 -9.10 1.75 -11.32
C LEU A 361 -9.81 0.50 -10.77
N GLY A 362 -9.11 -0.62 -10.80
CA GLY A 362 -9.59 -1.88 -10.22
C GLY A 362 -9.71 -1.84 -8.71
N GLY A 363 -8.93 -1.01 -8.04
CA GLY A 363 -8.97 -0.84 -6.59
C GLY A 363 -7.76 -0.13 -6.00
N VAL A 364 -7.54 -0.42 -4.73
CA VAL A 364 -6.37 0.05 -3.97
C VAL A 364 -5.78 -1.10 -3.15
N PHE A 365 -4.49 -1.01 -2.83
CA PHE A 365 -3.84 -1.88 -1.87
C PHE A 365 -3.11 -1.07 -0.80
N MET A 366 -2.98 -1.62 0.39
CA MET A 366 -2.51 -0.92 1.58
C MET A 366 -1.30 -1.62 2.18
N TRP A 367 -0.15 -0.96 2.19
CA TRP A 367 1.08 -1.42 2.85
C TRP A 367 1.26 -0.68 4.18
N SER A 368 1.00 -1.32 5.33
CA SER A 368 0.31 -2.59 5.53
C SER A 368 -0.81 -2.40 6.57
N ILE A 369 -1.82 -3.24 6.55
CA ILE A 369 -2.99 -3.04 7.43
C ILE A 369 -2.66 -3.13 8.93
N ASP A 370 -1.58 -3.81 9.29
CA ASP A 370 -1.10 -3.88 10.66
C ASP A 370 -0.42 -2.58 11.13
N ALA A 371 0.10 -1.77 10.18
CA ALA A 371 0.74 -0.49 10.49
C ALA A 371 -0.26 0.59 10.94
N ASP A 372 -1.52 0.46 10.59
CA ASP A 372 -2.62 1.33 11.05
C ASP A 372 -3.11 0.98 12.47
N TYR A 373 -2.84 -0.24 12.95
CA TYR A 373 -3.39 -0.72 14.21
C TYR A 373 -2.69 -0.11 15.43
N ASP A 374 -3.44 0.57 16.30
CA ASP A 374 -2.94 1.20 17.52
C ASP A 374 -3.18 0.36 18.80
N GLY A 375 -3.78 -0.82 18.66
CA GLY A 375 -4.21 -1.71 19.74
C GLY A 375 -5.73 -1.75 19.92
N GLU A 376 -6.45 -0.80 19.34
CA GLU A 376 -7.90 -0.67 19.45
C GLU A 376 -8.59 -0.41 18.11
N THR A 377 -8.03 0.47 17.27
CA THR A 377 -8.64 0.95 16.02
C THR A 377 -7.70 0.83 14.82
N GLN A 378 -8.28 0.98 13.63
CA GLN A 378 -7.61 1.05 12.34
C GLN A 378 -8.27 2.17 11.53
N ASP A 379 -7.85 3.40 11.80
CA ASP A 379 -8.56 4.59 11.31
C ASP A 379 -8.35 4.81 9.82
N LEU A 380 -7.15 4.51 9.28
CA LEU A 380 -6.88 4.64 7.85
C LEU A 380 -7.64 3.58 7.05
N LEU A 381 -7.65 2.33 7.51
CA LEU A 381 -8.43 1.27 6.87
C LEU A 381 -9.93 1.58 6.89
N ASP A 382 -10.42 2.20 7.96
CA ASP A 382 -11.80 2.63 8.05
C ASP A 382 -12.14 3.68 6.99
N GLN A 383 -11.26 4.63 6.75
CA GLN A 383 -11.44 5.65 5.70
C GLN A 383 -11.30 5.06 4.29
N ALA A 384 -10.34 4.16 4.08
CA ALA A 384 -10.20 3.45 2.81
C ALA A 384 -11.48 2.65 2.48
N TYR A 385 -12.03 1.95 3.46
CA TYR A 385 -13.29 1.25 3.32
C TYR A 385 -14.45 2.19 3.01
N LEU A 386 -14.62 3.29 3.75
CA LEU A 386 -15.70 4.25 3.51
C LEU A 386 -15.65 4.85 2.10
N ALA A 387 -14.45 5.19 1.63
CA ALA A 387 -14.25 5.73 0.28
C ALA A 387 -14.50 4.70 -0.84
N SER A 388 -14.35 3.41 -0.55
CA SER A 388 -14.56 2.31 -1.51
C SER A 388 -16.02 1.85 -1.64
N LEU A 389 -16.90 2.37 -0.79
CA LEU A 389 -18.33 2.02 -0.87
C LEU A 389 -19.00 2.66 -2.08
N PRO A 390 -19.98 1.96 -2.70
CA PRO A 390 -20.76 2.57 -3.75
C PRO A 390 -21.50 3.81 -3.21
N PRO A 391 -21.70 4.84 -4.04
CA PRO A 391 -22.44 6.02 -3.61
C PRO A 391 -23.83 5.63 -3.08
N ALA A 392 -24.26 6.25 -2.00
CA ALA A 392 -25.59 6.02 -1.45
C ALA A 392 -26.65 6.44 -2.48
N ASN A 393 -27.55 5.53 -2.82
CA ASN A 393 -28.68 5.79 -3.71
C ASN A 393 -29.68 6.76 -3.11
#